data_f50557737f130a8fea30323ad11adf08
#
_entry.id   f50557737f130a8fea30323ad11adf08
#
_cell.length_a   1.000
_cell.length_b   1.000
_cell.length_c   1.000
_cell.angle_alpha   90.00
_cell.angle_beta   90.00
_cell.angle_gamma   90.00
#
_symmetry.space_group_name_H-M   'P 1'
#
loop_
_entity.id
_entity.type
_entity.pdbx_description
1 polymer ?
#
loop_
_entity_poly.entity_id
_entity_poly.type
_entity_poly.pdbx_seq_one_letter_code
_entity_poly.pdbx_strand_id
1 'polypeptide(L)'
;MVKGRVKELHTFEGLGRKKTNEVQSGDICAVVGLDGFEIGDTICDFENPEALPGIQIDEPTMNMLFTINNSPFFGKEGKFVTSRHIRERLMKEIEKNLALKVEDTDSPDAFLVYGRGILHLSVLIETMRREGYELQVGQPRVIIKEIDGIKNEPIETLIVDVPAELSGKVIELATQRKGELTVMEPKGDLQHLEFNIPSRGIIGLRNQVLTATAGEAIMNHRFR
;
A
#
# COMPACT_ATOMS: atom_id res chain seq x y z
N MET A 1 -9.43 10.83 -24.00
CA MET A 1 -9.63 12.23 -23.59
C MET A 1 -11.10 12.44 -23.29
N VAL A 2 -11.42 12.86 -22.07
CA VAL A 2 -12.79 13.10 -21.60
C VAL A 2 -12.97 14.61 -21.46
N LYS A 3 -14.09 15.14 -21.97
CA LYS A 3 -14.42 16.55 -21.82
C LYS A 3 -15.23 16.75 -20.55
N GLY A 4 -14.81 17.71 -19.74
CA GLY A 4 -15.50 18.06 -18.51
C GLY A 4 -15.63 19.58 -18.34
N ARG A 5 -16.50 20.02 -17.46
CA ARG A 5 -16.62 21.44 -17.10
C ARG A 5 -16.42 21.60 -15.59
N VAL A 6 -15.43 22.39 -15.24
CA VAL A 6 -15.21 22.78 -13.84
C VAL A 6 -16.38 23.64 -13.38
N LYS A 7 -17.05 23.21 -12.31
CA LYS A 7 -18.17 23.96 -11.69
C LYS A 7 -17.67 24.88 -10.59
N GLU A 8 -16.70 24.40 -9.79
CA GLU A 8 -16.11 25.18 -8.71
C GLU A 8 -14.63 24.91 -8.60
N LEU A 9 -13.88 25.92 -8.21
CA LEU A 9 -12.46 25.88 -7.94
C LEU A 9 -12.21 26.40 -6.52
N HIS A 10 -11.37 25.69 -5.75
CA HIS A 10 -11.03 26.05 -4.39
C HIS A 10 -9.51 25.99 -4.17
N THR A 11 -9.00 26.93 -3.41
CA THR A 11 -7.64 26.91 -2.84
C THR A 11 -7.69 26.51 -1.36
N PHE A 12 -6.56 26.14 -0.79
CA PHE A 12 -6.45 25.77 0.61
C PHE A 12 -5.90 26.96 1.42
N GLU A 13 -6.64 27.37 2.45
CA GLU A 13 -6.20 28.38 3.43
C GLU A 13 -6.25 27.76 4.83
N GLY A 14 -5.09 27.51 5.44
CA GLY A 14 -4.99 26.79 6.72
C GLY A 14 -5.63 25.40 6.64
N LEU A 15 -6.58 25.10 7.51
CA LEU A 15 -7.34 23.84 7.52
C LEU A 15 -8.62 23.88 6.65
N GLY A 16 -8.92 25.01 6.03
CA GLY A 16 -10.14 25.22 5.26
C GLY A 16 -9.90 25.30 3.76
N ARG A 17 -11.01 25.44 3.03
CA ARG A 17 -11.03 25.66 1.57
C ARG A 17 -11.71 27.00 1.29
N LYS A 18 -11.15 27.75 0.35
CA LYS A 18 -11.70 29.02 -0.11
C LYS A 18 -12.01 28.92 -1.59
N LYS A 19 -13.24 29.29 -1.97
CA LYS A 19 -13.64 29.36 -3.37
C LYS A 19 -12.87 30.46 -4.08
N THR A 20 -12.33 30.15 -5.27
CA THR A 20 -11.60 31.10 -6.11
C THR A 20 -12.04 30.99 -7.56
N ASN A 21 -11.74 31.98 -8.35
CA ASN A 21 -12.00 31.96 -9.80
C ASN A 21 -10.74 31.57 -10.61
N GLU A 22 -9.56 31.62 -10.00
CA GLU A 22 -8.30 31.32 -10.67
C GLU A 22 -7.30 30.72 -9.67
N VAL A 23 -6.37 29.93 -10.21
CA VAL A 23 -5.22 29.34 -9.47
C VAL A 23 -4.01 29.49 -10.35
N GLN A 24 -2.87 29.83 -9.73
CA GLN A 24 -1.60 30.02 -10.45
C GLN A 24 -0.79 28.73 -10.51
N SER A 25 0.12 28.67 -11.47
CA SER A 25 1.08 27.57 -11.58
C SER A 25 1.92 27.41 -10.32
N GLY A 26 1.99 26.20 -9.80
CA GLY A 26 2.67 25.86 -8.54
C GLY A 26 1.73 25.72 -7.34
N ASP A 27 0.48 26.14 -7.44
CA ASP A 27 -0.50 26.01 -6.38
C ASP A 27 -1.24 24.66 -6.42
N ILE A 28 -1.75 24.25 -5.27
CA ILE A 28 -2.63 23.08 -5.10
C ILE A 28 -4.07 23.57 -4.99
N CYS A 29 -4.95 22.98 -5.80
CA CYS A 29 -6.37 23.34 -5.80
C CYS A 29 -7.27 22.12 -5.73
N ALA A 30 -8.52 22.33 -5.31
CA ALA A 30 -9.59 21.35 -5.40
C ALA A 30 -10.58 21.78 -6.49
N VAL A 31 -10.84 20.85 -7.41
CA VAL A 31 -11.74 21.06 -8.56
C VAL A 31 -13.02 20.26 -8.35
N VAL A 32 -14.17 20.86 -8.60
CA VAL A 32 -15.49 20.24 -8.47
C VAL A 32 -16.20 20.23 -9.81
N GLY A 33 -16.88 19.12 -10.11
CA GLY A 33 -17.74 18.97 -11.29
C GLY A 33 -17.09 18.28 -12.48
N LEU A 34 -15.95 17.65 -12.28
CA LEU A 34 -15.36 16.74 -13.25
C LEU A 34 -15.68 15.30 -12.87
N ASP A 35 -16.01 14.49 -13.87
CA ASP A 35 -16.29 13.06 -13.73
C ASP A 35 -15.45 12.28 -14.75
N GLY A 36 -15.20 10.99 -14.47
CA GLY A 36 -14.52 10.07 -15.40
C GLY A 36 -13.02 10.32 -15.54
N PHE A 37 -12.36 10.75 -14.47
CA PHE A 37 -10.91 10.87 -14.38
C PHE A 37 -10.37 10.00 -13.24
N GLU A 38 -9.11 9.62 -13.35
CA GLU A 38 -8.38 8.85 -12.36
C GLU A 38 -7.23 9.66 -11.78
N ILE A 39 -6.68 9.17 -10.66
CA ILE A 39 -5.50 9.79 -10.04
C ILE A 39 -4.31 9.64 -11.00
N GLY A 40 -3.61 10.75 -11.29
CA GLY A 40 -2.52 10.80 -12.27
C GLY A 40 -2.94 11.35 -13.62
N ASP A 41 -4.24 11.54 -13.86
CA ASP A 41 -4.73 12.20 -15.08
C ASP A 41 -4.39 13.68 -15.09
N THR A 42 -4.10 14.18 -16.28
CA THR A 42 -3.83 15.60 -16.50
C THR A 42 -5.11 16.34 -16.88
N ILE A 43 -5.41 17.41 -16.15
CA ILE A 43 -6.43 18.38 -16.54
C ILE A 43 -5.75 19.47 -17.36
N CYS A 44 -6.14 19.64 -18.61
CA CYS A 44 -5.53 20.58 -19.53
C CYS A 44 -6.56 21.45 -20.26
N ASP A 45 -6.07 22.44 -20.99
CA ASP A 45 -6.89 23.27 -21.87
C ASP A 45 -7.57 22.39 -22.91
N PHE A 46 -8.82 22.74 -23.21
CA PHE A 46 -9.61 22.05 -24.19
C PHE A 46 -9.11 22.26 -25.65
N GLU A 47 -8.61 23.45 -25.97
CA GLU A 47 -8.15 23.81 -27.33
C GLU A 47 -6.74 23.30 -27.63
N ASN A 48 -5.89 23.24 -26.57
CA ASN A 48 -4.51 22.77 -26.65
C ASN A 48 -4.22 21.69 -25.57
N PRO A 49 -4.72 20.46 -25.77
CA PRO A 49 -4.54 19.40 -24.81
C PRO A 49 -3.10 18.90 -24.79
N GLU A 50 -2.41 19.09 -23.69
CA GLU A 50 -1.06 18.58 -23.43
C GLU A 50 -1.08 17.72 -22.15
N ALA A 51 -0.83 16.42 -22.30
CA ALA A 51 -0.80 15.51 -21.17
C ALA A 51 0.62 15.47 -20.58
N LEU A 52 0.72 15.59 -19.26
CA LEU A 52 1.96 15.33 -18.54
C LEU A 52 2.25 13.83 -18.48
N PRO A 53 3.52 13.41 -18.29
CA PRO A 53 3.86 12.01 -18.09
C PRO A 53 3.09 11.45 -16.90
N GLY A 54 2.47 10.29 -17.07
CA GLY A 54 1.72 9.62 -16.01
C GLY A 54 2.63 9.21 -14.83
N ILE A 55 2.08 9.24 -13.62
CA ILE A 55 2.79 8.77 -12.43
C ILE A 55 2.79 7.24 -12.45
N GLN A 56 3.97 6.63 -12.48
CA GLN A 56 4.10 5.19 -12.30
C GLN A 56 3.90 4.84 -10.83
N ILE A 57 2.99 3.91 -10.58
CA ILE A 57 2.70 3.41 -9.24
C ILE A 57 3.15 1.97 -9.16
N ASP A 58 3.83 1.63 -8.07
CA ASP A 58 4.27 0.27 -7.81
C ASP A 58 3.06 -0.68 -7.79
N GLU A 59 3.15 -1.75 -8.53
CA GLU A 59 2.12 -2.78 -8.54
C GLU A 59 2.01 -3.46 -7.17
N PRO A 60 0.80 -3.94 -6.81
CA PRO A 60 0.63 -4.68 -5.57
C PRO A 60 1.48 -5.95 -5.58
N THR A 61 2.13 -6.23 -4.45
CA THR A 61 2.96 -7.43 -4.24
C THR A 61 2.26 -8.49 -3.41
N MET A 62 1.22 -8.13 -2.69
CA MET A 62 0.49 -9.00 -1.77
C MET A 62 -1.01 -8.84 -1.92
N ASN A 63 -1.73 -9.90 -1.58
CA ASN A 63 -3.17 -9.86 -1.40
C ASN A 63 -3.59 -10.49 -0.08
N MET A 64 -4.79 -10.18 0.34
CA MET A 64 -5.42 -10.72 1.54
C MET A 64 -6.92 -10.86 1.30
N LEU A 65 -7.50 -11.95 1.80
CA LEU A 65 -8.94 -12.17 1.71
C LEU A 65 -9.64 -11.40 2.84
N PHE A 66 -10.60 -10.55 2.48
CA PHE A 66 -11.49 -9.87 3.41
C PHE A 66 -12.87 -10.52 3.33
N THR A 67 -13.41 -10.95 4.46
CA THR A 67 -14.72 -11.62 4.52
C THR A 67 -15.58 -11.01 5.62
N ILE A 68 -16.88 -11.24 5.54
CA ILE A 68 -17.75 -10.97 6.69
C ILE A 68 -17.30 -11.80 7.89
N ASN A 69 -17.55 -11.30 9.09
CA ASN A 69 -17.32 -12.07 10.32
C ASN A 69 -18.40 -13.15 10.45
N ASN A 70 -18.05 -14.41 10.29
CA ASN A 70 -18.92 -15.56 10.48
C ASN A 70 -18.68 -16.30 11.80
N SER A 71 -17.92 -15.69 12.72
CA SER A 71 -17.65 -16.25 14.03
C SER A 71 -18.84 -16.07 15.00
N PRO A 72 -18.84 -16.76 16.16
CA PRO A 72 -19.85 -16.56 17.22
C PRO A 72 -19.89 -15.12 17.78
N PHE A 73 -18.91 -14.29 17.44
CA PHE A 73 -18.82 -12.89 17.86
C PHE A 73 -19.38 -11.89 16.83
N PHE A 74 -20.01 -12.39 15.75
CA PHE A 74 -20.64 -11.55 14.73
C PHE A 74 -21.56 -10.48 15.33
N GLY A 75 -21.38 -9.24 14.89
CA GLY A 75 -22.21 -8.09 15.26
C GLY A 75 -22.01 -7.59 16.69
N LYS A 76 -20.97 -8.02 17.41
CA LYS A 76 -20.73 -7.59 18.78
C LYS A 76 -19.86 -6.34 18.91
N GLU A 77 -18.99 -6.09 17.96
CA GLU A 77 -18.03 -4.98 18.02
C GLU A 77 -18.25 -3.93 16.94
N GLY A 78 -18.71 -4.33 15.74
CA GLY A 78 -18.91 -3.45 14.60
C GLY A 78 -20.36 -3.08 14.34
N LYS A 79 -20.56 -1.91 13.71
CA LYS A 79 -21.87 -1.45 13.20
C LYS A 79 -22.11 -1.91 11.76
N PHE A 80 -21.03 -2.01 10.98
CA PHE A 80 -21.06 -2.34 9.55
C PHE A 80 -20.53 -3.76 9.35
N VAL A 81 -21.45 -4.73 9.32
CA VAL A 81 -21.13 -6.16 9.40
C VAL A 81 -21.46 -6.95 8.12
N THR A 82 -22.15 -6.32 7.15
CA THR A 82 -22.59 -7.01 5.93
C THR A 82 -21.57 -6.89 4.80
N SER A 83 -21.57 -7.84 3.87
CA SER A 83 -20.73 -7.82 2.66
C SER A 83 -20.94 -6.54 1.85
N ARG A 84 -22.17 -6.04 1.77
CA ARG A 84 -22.49 -4.77 1.11
C ARG A 84 -21.74 -3.60 1.75
N HIS A 85 -21.76 -3.48 3.06
CA HIS A 85 -21.03 -2.41 3.76
C HIS A 85 -19.53 -2.47 3.49
N ILE A 86 -18.93 -3.68 3.59
CA ILE A 86 -17.50 -3.90 3.35
C ILE A 86 -17.17 -3.52 1.91
N ARG A 87 -17.96 -3.98 0.93
CA ARG A 87 -17.76 -3.69 -0.49
C ARG A 87 -17.80 -2.19 -0.78
N GLU A 88 -18.85 -1.50 -0.34
CA GLU A 88 -19.00 -0.05 -0.53
C GLU A 88 -17.81 0.73 0.07
N ARG A 89 -17.31 0.30 1.22
CA ARG A 89 -16.14 0.92 1.85
C ARG A 89 -14.85 0.68 1.07
N LEU A 90 -14.64 -0.55 0.60
CA LEU A 90 -13.49 -0.90 -0.22
C LEU A 90 -13.51 -0.15 -1.56
N MET A 91 -14.66 -0.01 -2.21
CA MET A 91 -14.79 0.77 -3.45
C MET A 91 -14.42 2.25 -3.22
N LYS A 92 -14.87 2.87 -2.12
CA LYS A 92 -14.44 4.24 -1.76
C LYS A 92 -12.95 4.36 -1.47
N GLU A 93 -12.30 3.30 -1.01
CA GLU A 93 -10.86 3.31 -0.79
C GLU A 93 -10.08 3.31 -2.10
N ILE A 94 -10.49 2.51 -3.08
CA ILE A 94 -9.81 2.48 -4.40
C ILE A 94 -9.90 3.82 -5.13
N GLU A 95 -10.97 4.59 -4.95
CA GLU A 95 -11.09 5.95 -5.51
C GLU A 95 -9.98 6.91 -5.04
N LYS A 96 -9.38 6.64 -3.87
CA LYS A 96 -8.37 7.49 -3.22
C LYS A 96 -6.97 6.88 -3.22
N ASN A 97 -6.85 5.60 -3.52
CA ASN A 97 -5.64 4.82 -3.33
C ASN A 97 -5.37 3.90 -4.52
N LEU A 98 -4.63 4.42 -5.50
CA LEU A 98 -4.28 3.68 -6.72
C LEU A 98 -3.46 2.41 -6.48
N ALA A 99 -2.78 2.31 -5.34
CA ALA A 99 -1.98 1.15 -5.01
C ALA A 99 -2.82 0.01 -4.40
N LEU A 100 -4.12 0.23 -4.22
CA LEU A 100 -5.07 -0.76 -3.74
C LEU A 100 -5.91 -1.26 -4.92
N LYS A 101 -6.08 -2.59 -5.01
CA LYS A 101 -7.01 -3.21 -5.96
C LYS A 101 -7.93 -4.14 -5.19
N VAL A 102 -9.18 -4.21 -5.58
CA VAL A 102 -10.18 -5.10 -4.98
C VAL A 102 -10.82 -5.92 -6.09
N GLU A 103 -10.89 -7.22 -5.89
CA GLU A 103 -11.57 -8.15 -6.79
C GLU A 103 -12.64 -8.91 -6.03
N ASP A 104 -13.79 -9.09 -6.67
CA ASP A 104 -14.84 -9.99 -6.18
C ASP A 104 -14.34 -11.43 -6.28
N THR A 105 -14.78 -12.30 -5.37
CA THR A 105 -14.49 -13.73 -5.41
C THR A 105 -15.74 -14.53 -5.80
N ASP A 106 -15.64 -15.84 -5.90
CA ASP A 106 -16.80 -16.72 -6.12
C ASP A 106 -17.81 -16.64 -4.97
N SER A 107 -17.39 -16.17 -3.80
CA SER A 107 -18.26 -15.94 -2.65
C SER A 107 -18.71 -14.47 -2.59
N PRO A 108 -20.01 -14.19 -2.49
CA PRO A 108 -20.51 -12.81 -2.36
C PRO A 108 -20.09 -12.12 -1.05
N ASP A 109 -19.61 -12.90 -0.09
CA ASP A 109 -19.20 -12.43 1.25
C ASP A 109 -17.69 -12.29 1.42
N ALA A 110 -16.94 -12.43 0.31
CA ALA A 110 -15.49 -12.41 0.32
C ALA A 110 -14.92 -11.54 -0.81
N PHE A 111 -13.91 -10.75 -0.50
CA PHE A 111 -13.22 -9.85 -1.42
C PHE A 111 -11.73 -10.11 -1.36
N LEU A 112 -11.07 -10.16 -2.51
CA LEU A 112 -9.63 -10.25 -2.58
C LEU A 112 -9.05 -8.83 -2.69
N VAL A 113 -8.32 -8.43 -1.65
CA VAL A 113 -7.77 -7.08 -1.53
C VAL A 113 -6.27 -7.12 -1.75
N TYR A 114 -5.79 -6.39 -2.74
CA TYR A 114 -4.39 -6.31 -3.14
C TYR A 114 -3.77 -5.02 -2.62
N GLY A 115 -2.53 -5.10 -2.14
CA GLY A 115 -1.78 -3.95 -1.64
C GLY A 115 -0.28 -4.08 -1.88
N ARG A 116 0.45 -2.97 -1.76
CA ARG A 116 1.91 -2.93 -1.93
C ARG A 116 2.70 -3.73 -0.90
N GLY A 117 2.06 -4.07 0.22
CA GLY A 117 2.70 -4.82 1.30
C GLY A 117 1.81 -4.96 2.51
N ILE A 118 2.30 -5.69 3.53
CA ILE A 118 1.53 -6.00 4.74
C ILE A 118 1.12 -4.76 5.52
N LEU A 119 2.00 -3.76 5.63
CA LEU A 119 1.69 -2.51 6.34
C LEU A 119 0.55 -1.75 5.67
N HIS A 120 0.53 -1.68 4.35
CA HIS A 120 -0.53 -1.03 3.59
C HIS A 120 -1.90 -1.66 3.89
N LEU A 121 -1.98 -3.00 3.83
CA LEU A 121 -3.20 -3.74 4.16
C LEU A 121 -3.58 -3.61 5.64
N SER A 122 -2.60 -3.62 6.55
CA SER A 122 -2.84 -3.47 7.99
C SER A 122 -3.40 -2.09 8.36
N VAL A 123 -2.92 -1.03 7.70
CA VAL A 123 -3.47 0.33 7.89
C VAL A 123 -4.91 0.40 7.42
N LEU A 124 -5.24 -0.21 6.28
CA LEU A 124 -6.61 -0.28 5.79
C LEU A 124 -7.53 -1.01 6.79
N ILE A 125 -7.11 -2.18 7.26
CA ILE A 125 -7.86 -2.99 8.24
C ILE A 125 -8.13 -2.18 9.51
N GLU A 126 -7.10 -1.54 10.07
CA GLU A 126 -7.22 -0.75 11.28
C GLU A 126 -8.11 0.49 11.08
N THR A 127 -8.03 1.14 9.92
CA THR A 127 -8.90 2.27 9.57
C THR A 127 -10.35 1.83 9.50
N MET A 128 -10.64 0.72 8.81
CA MET A 128 -11.99 0.15 8.73
C MET A 128 -12.51 -0.22 10.13
N ARG A 129 -11.68 -0.84 10.96
CA ARG A 129 -12.04 -1.19 12.34
C ARG A 129 -12.45 0.06 13.16
N ARG A 130 -11.67 1.15 13.06
CA ARG A 130 -11.97 2.42 13.75
C ARG A 130 -13.23 3.09 13.23
N GLU A 131 -13.54 2.91 11.95
CA GLU A 131 -14.80 3.39 11.35
C GLU A 131 -16.02 2.55 11.76
N GLY A 132 -15.82 1.43 12.48
CA GLY A 132 -16.89 0.56 12.98
C GLY A 132 -17.25 -0.59 12.04
N TYR A 133 -16.38 -0.94 11.08
CA TYR A 133 -16.53 -2.14 10.29
C TYR A 133 -16.03 -3.35 11.05
N GLU A 134 -16.80 -4.44 10.98
CA GLU A 134 -16.43 -5.75 11.52
C GLU A 134 -16.23 -6.72 10.37
N LEU A 135 -15.03 -7.28 10.28
CA LEU A 135 -14.64 -8.19 9.20
C LEU A 135 -13.62 -9.21 9.69
N GLN A 136 -13.51 -10.31 8.98
CA GLN A 136 -12.41 -11.26 9.11
C GLN A 136 -11.42 -11.05 7.96
N VAL A 137 -10.14 -11.30 8.24
CA VAL A 137 -9.08 -11.24 7.23
C VAL A 137 -8.34 -12.56 7.18
N GLY A 138 -8.06 -13.02 5.97
CA GLY A 138 -7.22 -14.19 5.73
C GLY A 138 -5.74 -13.87 5.92
N GLN A 139 -4.90 -14.89 5.79
CA GLN A 139 -3.45 -14.68 5.79
C GLN A 139 -3.01 -13.92 4.54
N PRO A 140 -2.04 -13.00 4.65
CA PRO A 140 -1.46 -12.34 3.49
C PRO A 140 -0.77 -13.37 2.58
N ARG A 141 -0.97 -13.22 1.28
CA ARG A 141 -0.33 -14.04 0.25
C ARG A 141 0.41 -13.17 -0.72
N VAL A 142 1.58 -13.63 -1.13
CA VAL A 142 2.38 -12.97 -2.15
C VAL A 142 1.78 -13.27 -3.52
N ILE A 143 1.76 -12.29 -4.41
CA ILE A 143 1.26 -12.43 -5.77
C ILE A 143 2.36 -13.09 -6.60
N ILE A 144 2.05 -14.27 -7.13
CA ILE A 144 2.92 -14.97 -8.08
C ILE A 144 2.48 -14.58 -9.49
N LYS A 145 3.39 -14.01 -10.27
CA LYS A 145 3.16 -13.69 -11.68
C LYS A 145 3.74 -14.79 -12.57
N GLU A 146 3.06 -15.11 -13.65
CA GLU A 146 3.60 -15.98 -14.69
C GLU A 146 4.13 -15.11 -15.84
N ILE A 147 5.43 -15.17 -16.08
CA ILE A 147 6.13 -14.45 -17.15
C ILE A 147 6.80 -15.49 -18.01
N ASP A 148 6.46 -15.53 -19.29
CA ASP A 148 6.99 -16.52 -20.26
C ASP A 148 6.82 -17.99 -19.81
N GLY A 149 5.68 -18.32 -19.15
CA GLY A 149 5.42 -19.65 -18.63
C GLY A 149 6.17 -20.02 -17.34
N ILE A 150 6.93 -19.08 -16.77
CA ILE A 150 7.70 -19.26 -15.53
C ILE A 150 7.01 -18.49 -14.39
N LYS A 151 6.82 -19.18 -13.26
CA LYS A 151 6.28 -18.54 -12.05
C LYS A 151 7.34 -17.70 -11.38
N ASN A 152 7.05 -16.40 -11.23
CA ASN A 152 7.92 -15.41 -10.61
C ASN A 152 7.29 -14.89 -9.31
N GLU A 153 8.07 -14.81 -8.25
CA GLU A 153 7.69 -14.16 -7.01
C GLU A 153 8.34 -12.76 -6.92
N PRO A 154 7.67 -11.78 -6.26
CA PRO A 154 8.24 -10.46 -6.10
C PRO A 154 9.45 -10.49 -5.15
N ILE A 155 10.49 -9.78 -5.56
CA ILE A 155 11.72 -9.58 -4.78
C ILE A 155 11.75 -8.14 -4.29
N GLU A 156 12.21 -7.95 -3.07
CA GLU A 156 12.40 -6.64 -2.45
C GLU A 156 13.88 -6.46 -2.08
N THR A 157 14.31 -5.21 -2.09
CA THR A 157 15.57 -4.81 -1.48
C THR A 157 15.29 -4.52 0.00
N LEU A 158 15.82 -5.36 0.87
CA LEU A 158 15.82 -5.18 2.31
C LEU A 158 17.09 -4.44 2.71
N ILE A 159 16.95 -3.35 3.48
CA ILE A 159 18.03 -2.52 3.99
C ILE A 159 17.99 -2.58 5.51
N VAL A 160 19.14 -2.92 6.13
CA VAL A 160 19.24 -2.96 7.59
C VAL A 160 20.53 -2.26 8.03
N ASP A 161 20.37 -1.21 8.84
CA ASP A 161 21.48 -0.58 9.56
C ASP A 161 21.49 -1.12 11.01
N VAL A 162 22.59 -1.70 11.46
CA VAL A 162 22.68 -2.43 12.73
C VAL A 162 24.10 -2.33 13.33
N PRO A 163 24.28 -2.32 14.67
CA PRO A 163 25.60 -2.41 15.26
C PRO A 163 26.42 -3.59 14.71
N ALA A 164 27.70 -3.38 14.46
CA ALA A 164 28.56 -4.33 13.76
C ALA A 164 28.58 -5.72 14.41
N GLU A 165 28.56 -5.79 15.75
CA GLU A 165 28.54 -7.03 16.53
C GLU A 165 27.24 -7.82 16.37
N LEU A 166 26.15 -7.19 15.94
CA LEU A 166 24.85 -7.83 15.75
C LEU A 166 24.56 -8.16 14.28
N SER A 167 25.43 -7.73 13.35
CA SER A 167 25.24 -7.92 11.91
C SER A 167 25.10 -9.40 11.52
N GLY A 168 25.87 -10.28 12.15
CA GLY A 168 25.80 -11.72 11.90
C GLY A 168 24.43 -12.34 12.18
N LYS A 169 23.74 -11.89 13.21
CA LYS A 169 22.37 -12.34 13.52
C LYS A 169 21.36 -11.92 12.47
N VAL A 170 21.50 -10.68 11.96
CA VAL A 170 20.64 -10.16 10.91
C VAL A 170 20.85 -10.93 9.60
N ILE A 171 22.12 -11.19 9.24
CA ILE A 171 22.47 -11.97 8.05
C ILE A 171 21.87 -13.38 8.14
N GLU A 172 22.01 -14.04 9.29
CA GLU A 172 21.40 -15.36 9.51
C GLU A 172 19.89 -15.36 9.33
N LEU A 173 19.17 -14.43 9.98
CA LEU A 173 17.72 -14.31 9.89
C LEU A 173 17.24 -14.03 8.46
N ALA A 174 17.93 -13.15 7.73
CA ALA A 174 17.59 -12.84 6.34
C ALA A 174 17.85 -14.04 5.42
N THR A 175 18.99 -14.72 5.58
CA THR A 175 19.38 -15.88 4.77
C THR A 175 18.44 -17.08 4.99
N GLN A 176 18.00 -17.34 6.22
CA GLN A 176 16.99 -18.38 6.51
C GLN A 176 15.69 -18.14 5.75
N ARG A 177 15.40 -16.88 5.39
CA ARG A 177 14.23 -16.46 4.62
C ARG A 177 14.50 -16.23 3.13
N LYS A 178 15.61 -16.83 2.62
CA LYS A 178 16.04 -16.73 1.22
C LYS A 178 16.50 -15.32 0.81
N GLY A 179 16.94 -14.51 1.77
CA GLY A 179 17.60 -13.25 1.49
C GLY A 179 19.04 -13.49 1.07
N GLU A 180 19.45 -12.84 -0.03
CA GLU A 180 20.82 -12.83 -0.55
C GLU A 180 21.48 -11.51 -0.20
N LEU A 181 22.55 -11.53 0.57
CA LEU A 181 23.33 -10.34 0.92
C LEU A 181 23.99 -9.77 -0.33
N THR A 182 23.72 -8.51 -0.64
CA THR A 182 24.26 -7.82 -1.82
C THR A 182 25.27 -6.74 -1.45
N VAL A 183 25.05 -6.06 -0.31
CA VAL A 183 25.94 -5.00 0.18
C VAL A 183 26.20 -5.20 1.66
N MET A 184 27.43 -4.98 2.09
CA MET A 184 27.86 -4.94 3.47
C MET A 184 28.95 -3.87 3.62
N GLU A 185 28.60 -2.73 4.21
CA GLU A 185 29.48 -1.57 4.32
C GLU A 185 29.40 -0.94 5.71
N PRO A 186 30.53 -0.43 6.26
CA PRO A 186 30.49 0.35 7.49
C PRO A 186 29.82 1.72 7.25
N LYS A 187 28.95 2.13 8.17
CA LYS A 187 28.25 3.40 8.15
C LYS A 187 28.30 4.08 9.52
N GLY A 188 29.39 4.79 9.80
CA GLY A 188 29.69 5.27 11.14
C GLY A 188 29.86 4.13 12.12
N ASP A 189 29.11 4.13 13.23
CA ASP A 189 29.12 3.08 14.25
C ASP A 189 28.23 1.86 13.88
N LEU A 190 27.54 1.93 12.74
CA LEU A 190 26.65 0.87 12.27
C LEU A 190 27.25 0.14 11.06
N GLN A 191 26.78 -1.07 10.84
CA GLN A 191 26.96 -1.85 9.64
C GLN A 191 25.72 -1.70 8.76
N HIS A 192 25.90 -1.23 7.53
CA HIS A 192 24.87 -1.17 6.50
C HIS A 192 24.81 -2.48 5.74
N LEU A 193 23.63 -3.10 5.69
CA LEU A 193 23.41 -4.38 5.01
C LEU A 193 22.27 -4.21 4.00
N GLU A 194 22.48 -4.68 2.76
CA GLU A 194 21.42 -4.80 1.77
C GLU A 194 21.24 -6.24 1.35
N PHE A 195 19.99 -6.65 1.16
CA PHE A 195 19.63 -7.99 0.71
C PHE A 195 18.60 -7.92 -0.41
N ASN A 196 18.71 -8.83 -1.36
CA ASN A 196 17.61 -9.22 -2.22
C ASN A 196 16.82 -10.33 -1.51
N ILE A 197 15.56 -10.08 -1.15
CA ILE A 197 14.76 -11.03 -0.40
C ILE A 197 13.37 -11.18 -1.02
N PRO A 198 12.81 -12.39 -1.12
CA PRO A 198 11.42 -12.57 -1.52
C PRO A 198 10.47 -11.84 -0.57
N SER A 199 9.45 -11.17 -1.11
CA SER A 199 8.46 -10.43 -0.28
C SER A 199 7.84 -11.28 0.82
N ARG A 200 7.62 -12.59 0.57
CA ARG A 200 7.18 -13.55 1.60
C ARG A 200 8.17 -13.70 2.76
N GLY A 201 9.46 -13.49 2.52
CA GLY A 201 10.52 -13.56 3.53
C GLY A 201 10.50 -12.39 4.50
N ILE A 202 9.94 -11.25 4.10
CA ILE A 202 9.85 -10.04 4.94
C ILE A 202 8.74 -10.16 5.98
N ILE A 203 7.69 -10.95 5.70
CA ILE A 203 6.56 -11.13 6.61
C ILE A 203 7.05 -11.65 7.98
N GLY A 204 6.87 -10.84 9.03
CA GLY A 204 7.30 -11.16 10.39
C GLY A 204 8.82 -11.04 10.66
N LEU A 205 9.66 -10.77 9.64
CA LEU A 205 11.11 -10.62 9.81
C LEU A 205 11.46 -9.43 10.69
N ARG A 206 10.76 -8.30 10.54
CA ARG A 206 11.01 -7.09 11.33
C ARG A 206 11.04 -7.37 12.84
N ASN A 207 10.02 -8.07 13.35
CA ASN A 207 9.95 -8.38 14.78
C ASN A 207 11.11 -9.29 15.24
N GLN A 208 11.51 -10.24 14.41
CA GLN A 208 12.65 -11.11 14.72
C GLN A 208 13.97 -10.35 14.74
N VAL A 209 14.19 -9.46 13.75
CA VAL A 209 15.38 -8.60 13.69
C VAL A 209 15.42 -7.67 14.91
N LEU A 210 14.33 -6.97 15.23
CA LEU A 210 14.28 -6.08 16.38
C LEU A 210 14.51 -6.83 17.69
N THR A 211 13.94 -8.03 17.87
CA THR A 211 14.18 -8.86 19.05
C THR A 211 15.64 -9.31 19.14
N ALA A 212 16.23 -9.77 18.02
CA ALA A 212 17.62 -10.25 17.99
C ALA A 212 18.65 -9.12 18.19
N THR A 213 18.28 -7.89 17.93
CA THR A 213 19.14 -6.70 18.04
C THR A 213 18.75 -5.78 19.18
N ALA A 214 17.91 -6.25 20.12
CA ALA A 214 17.40 -5.44 21.24
C ALA A 214 16.78 -4.09 20.83
N GLY A 215 16.21 -4.03 19.61
CA GLY A 215 15.58 -2.82 19.06
C GLY A 215 16.56 -1.86 18.36
N GLU A 216 17.85 -2.17 18.30
CA GLU A 216 18.85 -1.26 17.74
C GLU A 216 18.90 -1.23 16.21
N ALA A 217 18.37 -2.26 15.53
CA ALA A 217 18.35 -2.31 14.07
C ALA A 217 17.34 -1.33 13.48
N ILE A 218 17.75 -0.61 12.44
CA ILE A 218 16.88 0.19 11.57
C ILE A 218 16.65 -0.61 10.30
N MET A 219 15.40 -0.96 10.03
CA MET A 219 15.03 -1.83 8.92
C MET A 219 14.04 -1.14 7.98
N ASN A 220 14.38 -1.11 6.69
CA ASN A 220 13.55 -0.63 5.60
C ASN A 220 13.52 -1.64 4.46
N HIS A 221 12.51 -1.61 3.63
CA HIS A 221 12.44 -2.43 2.42
C HIS A 221 11.69 -1.69 1.32
N ARG A 222 12.02 -2.00 0.07
CA ARG A 222 11.37 -1.44 -1.12
C ARG A 222 11.24 -2.52 -2.19
N PHE A 223 10.19 -2.45 -2.99
CA PHE A 223 10.02 -3.29 -4.17
C PHE A 223 11.14 -3.01 -5.18
N ARG A 224 11.59 -4.06 -5.87
CA ARG A 224 12.69 -3.98 -6.85
C ARG A 224 12.15 -4.02 -8.27
#